data_25bcc90d12f5059593e9e407e6c8c85a
#
_entry.id   25bcc90d12f5059593e9e407e6c8c85a
#
_cell.length_a   1.000
_cell.length_b   1.000
_cell.length_c   1.000
_cell.angle_alpha   90.00
_cell.angle_beta   90.00
_cell.angle_gamma   90.00
#
_symmetry.space_group_name_H-M   'P 1'
#
loop_
_entity.id
_entity.type
_entity.pdbx_description
1 polymer ?
#
loop_
_entity_poly.entity_id
_entity_poly.type
_entity_poly.pdbx_seq_one_letter_code
_entity_poly.pdbx_strand_id
1 'polypeptide(L)'
;MFNGLGMHLGNLSRLSNAKTRSLSPENFDGAKGRGGMATDGTGAHCARDLGQGWKISPSVKIEPGQVFELANIDGPGAIQQIWMTPTGRWRYSILRAYWDGEKAPSIETPAGDFFCMGWGEYAQVNSLPVCVNPGSALNCYW
;
A
#
# COMPACT_ATOMS: atom_id res chain seq x y z
N MET A 1 24.98 -12.64 4.12
CA MET A 1 23.91 -12.95 3.13
C MET A 1 23.20 -11.65 2.83
N PHE A 2 22.77 -11.41 1.60
CA PHE A 2 22.03 -10.21 1.25
C PHE A 2 20.64 -10.26 1.91
N ASN A 3 20.23 -9.17 2.56
CA ASN A 3 18.98 -9.12 3.35
C ASN A 3 17.73 -8.70 2.53
N GLY A 4 17.89 -8.40 1.25
CA GLY A 4 16.80 -7.97 0.36
C GLY A 4 16.48 -6.48 0.42
N LEU A 5 17.18 -5.71 1.26
CA LEU A 5 16.99 -4.25 1.34
C LEU A 5 17.85 -3.52 0.30
N GLY A 6 17.45 -2.31 -0.05
CA GLY A 6 18.16 -1.49 -1.01
C GLY A 6 18.24 -2.11 -2.41
N MET A 7 17.14 -2.71 -2.86
CA MET A 7 17.07 -3.32 -4.20
C MET A 7 17.21 -2.27 -5.30
N HIS A 8 18.12 -2.54 -6.22
CA HIS A 8 18.32 -1.75 -7.44
C HIS A 8 18.86 -2.64 -8.56
N LEU A 9 18.88 -2.15 -9.79
CA LEU A 9 19.31 -2.95 -10.95
C LEU A 9 20.68 -3.60 -10.79
N GLY A 10 21.61 -2.95 -10.09
CA GLY A 10 22.97 -3.48 -9.87
C GLY A 10 23.07 -4.65 -8.88
N ASN A 11 22.00 -4.98 -8.17
CA ASN A 11 22.00 -6.09 -7.22
C ASN A 11 20.88 -7.12 -7.46
N LEU A 12 20.20 -7.09 -8.60
CA LEU A 12 19.14 -8.05 -8.95
C LEU A 12 19.61 -9.51 -8.95
N SER A 13 20.90 -9.76 -9.21
CA SER A 13 21.48 -11.11 -9.20
C SER A 13 21.75 -11.63 -7.76
N ARG A 14 21.63 -10.79 -6.74
CA ARG A 14 21.90 -11.19 -5.36
C ARG A 14 20.70 -11.89 -4.77
N LEU A 15 20.89 -13.13 -4.39
CA LEU A 15 19.85 -13.90 -3.73
C LEU A 15 19.73 -13.52 -2.26
N SER A 16 18.50 -13.48 -1.76
CA SER A 16 18.18 -13.33 -0.35
C SER A 16 17.25 -14.44 0.10
N ASN A 17 17.13 -14.65 1.40
CA ASN A 17 16.14 -15.52 2.00
C ASN A 17 14.91 -14.75 2.51
N ALA A 18 14.78 -13.49 2.16
CA ALA A 18 13.61 -12.69 2.50
C ALA A 18 12.33 -13.30 1.92
N LYS A 19 11.27 -13.21 2.68
CA LYS A 19 9.93 -13.63 2.26
C LYS A 19 9.11 -12.39 2.00
N THR A 20 8.54 -12.29 0.81
CA THR A 20 7.66 -11.18 0.46
C THR A 20 6.21 -11.47 0.87
N ARG A 21 5.49 -10.43 1.22
CA ARG A 21 4.06 -10.42 1.49
C ARG A 21 3.44 -9.19 0.85
N SER A 22 2.16 -9.29 0.51
CA SER A 22 1.38 -8.16 0.04
C SER A 22 0.13 -8.03 0.92
N LEU A 23 -0.05 -6.86 1.49
CA LEU A 23 -1.26 -6.49 2.21
C LEU A 23 -2.14 -5.66 1.27
N SER A 24 -3.40 -5.99 1.22
CA SER A 24 -4.36 -5.30 0.36
C SER A 24 -5.78 -5.54 0.86
N PRO A 25 -6.80 -4.84 0.34
CA PRO A 25 -8.19 -5.15 0.67
C PRO A 25 -8.64 -6.57 0.32
N GLU A 26 -7.88 -7.27 -0.52
CA GLU A 26 -8.10 -8.70 -0.81
C GLU A 26 -7.44 -9.63 0.23
N ASN A 27 -6.52 -9.11 1.06
CA ASN A 27 -5.73 -9.90 2.02
C ASN A 27 -5.10 -8.97 3.04
N PHE A 28 -5.83 -8.62 4.09
CA PHE A 28 -5.45 -7.59 5.06
C PHE A 28 -4.26 -7.99 5.96
N ASP A 29 -4.05 -9.27 6.17
CA ASP A 29 -2.95 -9.80 7.02
C ASP A 29 -1.72 -10.25 6.20
N GLY A 30 -1.80 -10.18 4.87
CA GLY A 30 -0.74 -10.65 3.99
C GLY A 30 -0.45 -12.15 4.10
N ALA A 31 -1.36 -12.96 4.61
CA ALA A 31 -1.15 -14.39 4.79
C ALA A 31 -0.92 -15.10 3.46
N LYS A 32 0.03 -16.05 3.45
CA LYS A 32 0.37 -16.81 2.25
C LYS A 32 -0.84 -17.58 1.70
N GLY A 33 -1.10 -17.42 0.41
CA GLY A 33 -2.18 -18.12 -0.29
C GLY A 33 -3.58 -17.57 -0.02
N ARG A 34 -3.68 -16.38 0.61
CA ARG A 34 -4.96 -15.75 0.94
C ARG A 34 -5.35 -14.60 0.00
N GLY A 35 -4.49 -14.25 -0.95
CA GLY A 35 -4.81 -13.26 -1.97
C GLY A 35 -5.97 -13.72 -2.86
N GLY A 36 -6.94 -12.84 -3.15
CA GLY A 36 -8.11 -13.14 -3.95
C GLY A 36 -9.10 -14.11 -3.29
N MET A 37 -9.02 -14.30 -1.98
CA MET A 37 -9.89 -15.24 -1.25
C MET A 37 -11.07 -14.54 -0.55
N ALA A 38 -11.19 -13.23 -0.69
CA ALA A 38 -12.34 -12.49 -0.18
C ALA A 38 -13.64 -12.97 -0.84
N THR A 39 -14.72 -13.04 -0.06
CA THR A 39 -16.06 -13.40 -0.54
C THR A 39 -16.98 -12.20 -0.68
N ASP A 40 -16.61 -11.10 -0.02
CA ASP A 40 -17.35 -9.83 -0.02
C ASP A 40 -16.38 -8.67 -0.24
N GLY A 41 -16.87 -7.57 -0.80
CA GLY A 41 -16.08 -6.39 -1.02
C GLY A 41 -16.72 -5.39 -1.96
N THR A 42 -16.08 -4.24 -2.12
CA THR A 42 -16.58 -3.12 -2.91
C THR A 42 -16.78 -3.44 -4.40
N GLY A 43 -16.10 -4.46 -4.91
CA GLY A 43 -16.19 -4.94 -6.29
C GLY A 43 -16.93 -6.28 -6.46
N ALA A 44 -17.60 -6.80 -5.43
CA ALA A 44 -18.25 -8.11 -5.48
C ALA A 44 -19.25 -8.25 -6.63
N HIS A 45 -19.93 -7.16 -7.00
CA HIS A 45 -20.87 -7.14 -8.12
C HIS A 45 -20.22 -7.43 -9.48
N CYS A 46 -18.91 -7.15 -9.63
CA CYS A 46 -18.17 -7.38 -10.87
C CYS A 46 -17.82 -8.86 -11.08
N ALA A 47 -17.68 -9.62 -10.01
CA ALA A 47 -17.19 -11.01 -10.03
C ALA A 47 -18.24 -12.03 -9.54
N ARG A 48 -19.49 -11.62 -9.34
CA ARG A 48 -20.54 -12.44 -8.71
C ARG A 48 -20.74 -13.83 -9.36
N ASP A 49 -20.53 -13.93 -10.67
CA ASP A 49 -20.77 -15.14 -11.44
C ASP A 49 -19.46 -15.96 -11.67
N LEU A 50 -18.33 -15.50 -11.12
CA LEU A 50 -17.02 -16.10 -11.34
C LEU A 50 -16.54 -16.93 -10.15
N GLY A 51 -17.21 -16.84 -9.01
CA GLY A 51 -16.83 -17.54 -7.78
C GLY A 51 -15.63 -16.90 -7.06
N GLN A 52 -15.10 -17.65 -6.09
CA GLN A 52 -13.92 -17.23 -5.33
C GLN A 52 -12.65 -17.33 -6.17
N GLY A 53 -11.67 -16.50 -5.85
CA GLY A 53 -10.39 -16.43 -6.59
C GLY A 53 -10.29 -15.22 -7.52
N TRP A 54 -11.39 -14.49 -7.69
CA TRP A 54 -11.42 -13.26 -8.45
C TRP A 54 -11.34 -12.04 -7.53
N LYS A 55 -10.88 -10.92 -8.07
CA LYS A 55 -10.75 -9.67 -7.32
C LYS A 55 -12.13 -9.05 -7.07
N ILE A 56 -12.62 -9.16 -5.84
CA ILE A 56 -13.94 -8.65 -5.42
C ILE A 56 -13.86 -7.59 -4.32
N SER A 57 -12.73 -7.45 -3.65
CA SER A 57 -12.46 -6.44 -2.62
C SER A 57 -11.33 -5.50 -3.05
N PRO A 58 -11.52 -4.70 -4.13
CA PRO A 58 -10.45 -3.88 -4.68
C PRO A 58 -10.11 -2.67 -3.82
N SER A 59 -10.97 -2.27 -2.91
CA SER A 59 -10.83 -1.02 -2.16
C SER A 59 -11.48 -1.09 -0.79
N VAL A 60 -11.13 -0.15 0.06
CA VAL A 60 -11.82 0.13 1.32
C VAL A 60 -12.44 1.52 1.26
N LYS A 61 -13.53 1.71 1.99
CA LYS A 61 -14.12 3.02 2.23
C LYS A 61 -13.76 3.45 3.64
N ILE A 62 -13.20 4.63 3.77
CA ILE A 62 -12.82 5.23 5.05
C ILE A 62 -13.72 6.45 5.26
N GLU A 63 -14.51 6.44 6.32
CA GLU A 63 -15.41 7.53 6.64
C GLU A 63 -14.68 8.70 7.34
N PRO A 64 -15.22 9.93 7.27
CA PRO A 64 -14.64 11.05 7.99
C PRO A 64 -14.45 10.77 9.48
N GLY A 65 -13.26 11.02 10.00
CA GLY A 65 -12.89 10.75 11.39
C GLY A 65 -12.56 9.30 11.71
N GLN A 66 -12.70 8.40 10.76
CA GLN A 66 -12.31 7.00 10.93
C GLN A 66 -10.79 6.84 10.84
N VAL A 67 -10.24 5.99 11.70
CA VAL A 67 -8.87 5.46 11.56
C VAL A 67 -8.98 4.07 10.93
N PHE A 68 -8.22 3.86 9.86
CA PHE A 68 -8.10 2.58 9.19
C PHE A 68 -6.65 2.09 9.26
N GLU A 69 -6.43 0.93 9.87
CA GLU A 69 -5.12 0.30 9.93
C GLU A 69 -4.79 -0.35 8.57
N LEU A 70 -3.83 0.22 7.86
CA LEU A 70 -3.38 -0.30 6.56
C LEU A 70 -2.55 -1.57 6.72
N ALA A 71 -1.73 -1.63 7.75
CA ALA A 71 -0.83 -2.73 8.02
C ALA A 71 -0.45 -2.77 9.49
N ASN A 72 -0.41 -3.98 10.05
CA ASN A 72 0.19 -4.26 11.35
C ASN A 72 1.12 -5.46 11.16
N ILE A 73 2.43 -5.22 11.23
CA ILE A 73 3.44 -6.17 10.79
C ILE A 73 4.36 -6.48 11.97
N ASP A 74 4.36 -7.73 12.39
CA ASP A 74 5.25 -8.24 13.42
C ASP A 74 6.56 -8.76 12.83
N GLY A 75 7.63 -8.59 13.60
CA GLY A 75 8.95 -9.14 13.31
C GLY A 75 9.83 -8.21 12.49
N PRO A 76 11.11 -8.58 12.26
CA PRO A 76 11.99 -7.77 11.43
C PRO A 76 11.54 -7.80 9.98
N GLY A 77 11.37 -6.62 9.38
CA GLY A 77 10.90 -6.51 8.01
C GLY A 77 11.12 -5.11 7.44
N ALA A 78 10.74 -4.94 6.18
CA ALA A 78 10.76 -3.64 5.53
C ALA A 78 9.56 -3.51 4.58
N ILE A 79 8.96 -2.33 4.56
CA ILE A 79 7.99 -1.98 3.53
C ILE A 79 8.79 -1.63 2.28
N GLN A 80 8.59 -2.39 1.20
CA GLN A 80 9.32 -2.21 -0.06
C GLN A 80 8.52 -1.37 -1.06
N GLN A 81 7.21 -1.34 -0.91
CA GLN A 81 6.33 -0.58 -1.80
C GLN A 81 5.02 -0.24 -1.11
N ILE A 82 4.57 0.99 -1.33
CA ILE A 82 3.20 1.42 -1.06
C ILE A 82 2.59 1.84 -2.38
N TRP A 83 1.43 1.26 -2.71
CA TRP A 83 0.63 1.65 -3.86
C TRP A 83 -0.78 2.06 -3.40
N MET A 84 -1.23 3.20 -3.85
CA MET A 84 -2.58 3.70 -3.57
C MET A 84 -3.18 4.35 -4.80
N THR A 85 -4.50 4.30 -4.90
CA THR A 85 -5.27 5.11 -5.84
C THR A 85 -6.49 5.67 -5.12
N PRO A 86 -6.29 6.67 -4.26
CA PRO A 86 -7.39 7.23 -3.50
C PRO A 86 -8.34 8.02 -4.40
N THR A 87 -9.61 8.00 -4.03
CA THR A 87 -10.63 8.87 -4.61
C THR A 87 -11.00 9.98 -3.64
N GLY A 88 -11.58 11.06 -4.12
CA GLY A 88 -11.94 12.21 -3.31
C GLY A 88 -10.76 13.15 -3.02
N ARG A 89 -10.74 13.73 -1.82
CA ARG A 89 -9.76 14.75 -1.44
C ARG A 89 -8.64 14.17 -0.60
N TRP A 90 -7.59 13.71 -1.22
CA TRP A 90 -6.44 13.01 -0.60
C TRP A 90 -5.73 13.82 0.49
N ARG A 91 -5.82 15.14 0.43
CA ARG A 91 -5.24 16.02 1.43
C ARG A 91 -5.93 15.93 2.79
N TYR A 92 -7.16 15.45 2.84
CA TYR A 92 -7.91 15.26 4.08
C TYR A 92 -7.72 13.87 4.71
N SER A 93 -7.00 12.98 4.03
CA SER A 93 -6.57 11.69 4.58
C SER A 93 -5.16 11.82 5.11
N ILE A 94 -4.94 11.46 6.35
CA ILE A 94 -3.62 11.53 6.99
C ILE A 94 -3.01 10.13 7.00
N LEU A 95 -1.83 9.99 6.39
CA LEU A 95 -1.00 8.79 6.50
C LEU A 95 -0.13 8.89 7.74
N ARG A 96 -0.14 7.83 8.55
CA ARG A 96 0.75 7.68 9.70
C ARG A 96 1.52 6.38 9.60
N ALA A 97 2.79 6.41 9.98
CA ALA A 97 3.58 5.21 10.17
C ALA A 97 4.27 5.24 11.54
N TYR A 98 4.29 4.09 12.18
CA TYR A 98 4.91 3.85 13.48
C TYR A 98 5.85 2.67 13.35
N TRP A 99 7.05 2.76 13.89
CA TRP A 99 8.03 1.70 13.86
C TRP A 99 8.34 1.20 15.27
N ASP A 100 8.59 -0.07 15.39
CA ASP A 100 9.20 -0.69 16.59
C ASP A 100 8.56 -0.28 17.93
N GLY A 101 7.23 -0.15 17.98
CA GLY A 101 6.49 0.18 19.20
C GLY A 101 6.49 1.65 19.58
N GLU A 102 6.83 2.55 18.67
CA GLU A 102 6.74 4.00 18.88
C GLU A 102 5.32 4.44 19.30
N LYS A 103 5.27 5.41 20.21
CA LYS A 103 4.00 6.01 20.65
C LYS A 103 3.56 7.20 19.77
N ALA A 104 4.52 7.88 19.19
CA ALA A 104 4.28 8.96 18.23
C ALA A 104 4.64 8.46 16.81
N PRO A 105 3.92 8.91 15.78
CA PRO A 105 4.24 8.48 14.43
C PRO A 105 5.57 9.06 13.96
N SER A 106 6.41 8.24 13.34
CA SER A 106 7.60 8.70 12.60
C SER A 106 7.24 9.41 11.32
N ILE A 107 6.09 9.09 10.74
CA ILE A 107 5.52 9.76 9.59
C ILE A 107 4.08 10.17 9.94
N GLU A 108 3.78 11.46 9.77
CA GLU A 108 2.42 11.98 9.80
C GLU A 108 2.29 13.07 8.74
N THR A 109 1.52 12.81 7.70
CA THR A 109 1.39 13.73 6.59
C THR A 109 0.08 13.49 5.83
N PRO A 110 -0.49 14.50 5.15
CA PRO A 110 -1.56 14.25 4.20
C PRO A 110 -1.12 13.20 3.17
N ALA A 111 -2.01 12.27 2.84
CA ALA A 111 -1.65 11.15 1.96
C ALA A 111 -1.16 11.61 0.58
N GLY A 112 -1.79 12.63 0.00
CA GLY A 112 -1.31 13.20 -1.26
C GLY A 112 0.08 13.82 -1.16
N ASP A 113 0.36 14.53 -0.07
CA ASP A 113 1.64 15.19 0.15
C ASP A 113 2.78 14.18 0.31
N PHE A 114 2.52 13.02 0.94
CA PHE A 114 3.46 11.91 1.02
C PHE A 114 3.94 11.44 -0.36
N PHE A 115 3.05 11.47 -1.33
CA PHE A 115 3.35 11.12 -2.73
C PHE A 115 3.68 12.34 -3.60
N CYS A 116 4.13 13.43 -3.00
CA CYS A 116 4.51 14.66 -3.69
C CYS A 116 3.36 15.41 -4.40
N MET A 117 2.12 15.13 -4.03
CA MET A 117 0.94 15.83 -4.54
C MET A 117 0.40 16.81 -3.50
N GLY A 118 1.14 17.88 -3.25
CA GLY A 118 0.72 18.95 -2.37
C GLY A 118 -0.54 19.66 -2.86
N TRP A 119 -1.25 20.33 -1.95
CA TRP A 119 -2.43 21.16 -2.21
C TRP A 119 -3.66 20.41 -2.74
N GLY A 120 -3.60 19.07 -2.82
CA GLY A 120 -4.67 18.26 -3.39
C GLY A 120 -4.76 18.36 -4.92
N GLU A 121 -3.72 18.87 -5.55
CA GLU A 121 -3.61 18.99 -7.01
C GLU A 121 -2.81 17.80 -7.57
N TYR A 122 -3.32 17.24 -8.66
CA TYR A 122 -2.61 16.19 -9.38
C TYR A 122 -1.36 16.78 -10.06
N ALA A 123 -0.23 16.14 -9.82
CA ALA A 123 0.99 16.40 -10.56
C ALA A 123 1.62 15.05 -10.95
N GLN A 124 2.07 14.97 -12.19
CA GLN A 124 2.87 13.82 -12.61
C GLN A 124 4.25 13.90 -11.95
N VAL A 125 4.56 12.93 -11.13
CA VAL A 125 5.87 12.78 -10.48
C VAL A 125 6.55 11.53 -11.04
N ASN A 126 7.82 11.67 -11.38
CA ASN A 126 8.64 10.56 -11.84
C ASN A 126 10.02 10.65 -11.21
N SER A 127 10.24 9.86 -10.18
CA SER A 127 11.51 9.76 -9.46
C SER A 127 11.71 8.30 -9.02
N LEU A 128 12.90 7.98 -8.49
CA LEU A 128 13.17 6.63 -7.98
C LEU A 128 12.25 6.24 -6.81
N PRO A 129 12.11 7.07 -5.76
CA PRO A 129 11.31 6.68 -4.60
C PRO A 129 9.81 6.90 -4.80
N VAL A 130 9.40 7.85 -5.63
CA VAL A 130 7.98 8.20 -5.79
C VAL A 130 7.63 8.37 -7.26
N CYS A 131 6.56 7.74 -7.66
CA CYS A 131 6.01 7.85 -8.99
C CYS A 131 4.49 8.06 -8.90
N VAL A 132 4.00 9.12 -9.54
CA VAL A 132 2.56 9.41 -9.67
C VAL A 132 2.20 9.33 -11.15
N ASN A 133 1.42 8.34 -11.50
CA ASN A 133 1.02 8.05 -12.86
C ASN A 133 -0.37 8.65 -13.18
N PRO A 134 -0.75 8.72 -14.46
CA PRO A 134 -2.11 9.05 -14.85
C PRO A 134 -3.15 8.21 -14.07
N GLY A 135 -4.30 8.80 -13.74
CA GLY A 135 -5.35 8.16 -12.98
C GLY A 135 -5.08 8.10 -11.47
N SER A 136 -4.19 8.97 -10.97
CA SER A 136 -3.90 9.09 -9.53
C SER A 136 -3.32 7.83 -8.88
N ALA A 137 -2.58 7.03 -9.65
CA ALA A 137 -1.84 5.91 -9.10
C ALA A 137 -0.59 6.41 -8.37
N LEU A 138 -0.64 6.37 -7.05
CA LEU A 138 0.42 6.82 -6.15
C LEU A 138 1.32 5.64 -5.82
N ASN A 139 2.59 5.75 -6.10
CA ASN A 139 3.58 4.72 -5.83
C ASN A 139 4.72 5.29 -4.99
N CYS A 140 5.11 4.60 -3.95
CA CYS A 140 6.34 4.82 -3.20
C CYS A 140 7.13 3.52 -3.17
N TYR A 141 8.41 3.59 -3.49
CA TYR A 141 9.35 2.46 -3.49
C TYR A 141 10.45 2.78 -2.48
N TRP A 142 10.46 2.08 -1.36
CA TRP A 142 11.44 2.25 -0.27
C TRP A 142 12.57 1.25 -0.32
#